data_7c33390eeaf292925ae1e0aabc4a4e32
#
_entry.id   7c33390eeaf292925ae1e0aabc4a4e32
#
_cell.length_a   1.000
_cell.length_b   1.000
_cell.length_c   1.000
_cell.angle_alpha   90.00
_cell.angle_beta   90.00
_cell.angle_gamma   90.00
#
_symmetry.space_group_name_H-M   'P 1'
#
loop_
_entity.id
_entity.type
_entity.pdbx_description
1 polymer ?
#
loop_
_entity_poly.entity_id
_entity_poly.type
_entity_poly.pdbx_seq_one_letter_code
_entity_poly.pdbx_strand_id
1 'polypeptide(L)'
;MKKILVLTVLVCGIAMSASAQTAKAQWVTIVTPNLKCWECKKLLDDYLNKVNGVQFEKGLIQWKFNLIKGEIRIQYWPDRANPNAIKTAIANGGFDADQIKATEDAYKTLPPSCKRAEDGGGPKKGKPCHMEPHN
;
A
#
# COMPACT_ATOMS: atom_id res chain seq x y z
N MET A 1 18.28 -1.39 -64.47
CA MET A 1 17.99 -2.33 -63.35
C MET A 1 18.90 -2.15 -62.13
N LYS A 2 19.91 -1.33 -62.18
CA LYS A 2 20.77 -1.07 -61.01
C LYS A 2 20.26 0.03 -60.05
N LYS A 3 19.18 0.71 -60.39
CA LYS A 3 18.65 1.84 -59.60
C LYS A 3 17.55 1.46 -58.59
N ILE A 4 17.06 0.24 -58.62
CA ILE A 4 16.00 -0.24 -57.72
C ILE A 4 16.53 -0.84 -56.41
N LEU A 5 17.81 -1.21 -56.41
CA LEU A 5 18.42 -1.88 -55.27
C LEU A 5 18.89 -0.94 -54.13
N VAL A 6 18.92 0.36 -54.38
CA VAL A 6 19.40 1.37 -53.43
C VAL A 6 18.25 1.92 -52.56
N LEU A 7 17.00 1.77 -53.04
CA LEU A 7 15.84 2.33 -52.32
C LEU A 7 15.31 1.41 -51.18
N THR A 8 15.73 0.17 -51.17
CA THR A 8 15.20 -0.82 -50.20
C THR A 8 15.96 -0.87 -48.88
N VAL A 9 17.13 -0.22 -48.82
CA VAL A 9 17.96 -0.22 -47.61
C VAL A 9 17.66 0.96 -46.67
N LEU A 10 16.90 1.93 -47.13
CA LEU A 10 16.64 3.17 -46.34
C LEU A 10 15.39 3.11 -45.48
N VAL A 11 14.65 2.01 -45.48
CA VAL A 11 13.38 1.88 -44.71
C VAL A 11 13.50 1.06 -43.41
N CYS A 12 14.64 0.42 -43.19
CA CYS A 12 14.85 -0.39 -41.96
C CYS A 12 15.53 0.35 -40.80
N GLY A 13 15.59 1.67 -40.86
CA GLY A 13 16.29 2.51 -39.87
C GLY A 13 15.42 3.24 -38.86
N ILE A 14 14.12 2.90 -38.71
CA ILE A 14 13.33 3.39 -37.57
C ILE A 14 13.62 2.44 -36.40
N ALA A 15 14.80 2.62 -35.80
CA ALA A 15 15.06 2.07 -34.48
C ALA A 15 13.95 2.57 -33.56
N MET A 16 13.10 1.68 -33.11
CA MET A 16 12.21 1.92 -31.98
C MET A 16 13.09 2.25 -30.78
N SER A 17 13.28 3.53 -30.53
CA SER A 17 13.74 4.01 -29.23
C SER A 17 12.60 3.69 -28.26
N ALA A 18 12.54 2.47 -27.79
CA ALA A 18 11.80 2.13 -26.60
C ALA A 18 12.47 2.92 -25.47
N SER A 19 11.96 4.13 -25.20
CA SER A 19 12.33 4.85 -24.00
C SER A 19 11.89 3.97 -22.83
N ALA A 20 12.83 3.24 -22.26
CA ALA A 20 12.66 2.58 -20.99
C ALA A 20 12.43 3.69 -19.95
N GLN A 21 11.15 4.03 -19.69
CA GLN A 21 10.79 4.92 -18.61
C GLN A 21 11.08 4.15 -17.33
N THR A 22 12.14 4.53 -16.64
CA THR A 22 12.42 4.07 -15.28
C THR A 22 11.24 4.49 -14.40
N ALA A 23 10.51 3.51 -13.86
CA ALA A 23 9.42 3.77 -12.94
C ALA A 23 9.97 4.52 -11.73
N LYS A 24 9.39 5.70 -11.41
CA LYS A 24 9.74 6.46 -10.21
C LYS A 24 8.90 5.98 -9.05
N ALA A 25 9.50 5.86 -7.86
CA ALA A 25 8.77 5.59 -6.63
C ALA A 25 7.68 6.63 -6.41
N GLN A 26 6.49 6.16 -6.01
CA GLN A 26 5.33 7.00 -5.76
C GLN A 26 4.86 6.86 -4.32
N TRP A 27 4.11 7.84 -3.85
CA TRP A 27 3.49 7.84 -2.53
C TRP A 27 1.98 7.79 -2.65
N VAL A 28 1.36 7.03 -1.75
CA VAL A 28 -0.08 7.02 -1.55
C VAL A 28 -0.38 7.22 -0.07
N THR A 29 -1.40 8.04 0.24
CA THR A 29 -1.94 8.19 1.58
C THR A 29 -3.30 7.50 1.64
N ILE A 30 -3.49 6.61 2.60
CA ILE A 30 -4.69 5.79 2.75
C ILE A 30 -5.27 6.07 4.14
N VAL A 31 -6.55 6.44 4.18
CA VAL A 31 -7.28 6.63 5.42
C VAL A 31 -7.71 5.27 5.96
N THR A 32 -7.33 5.00 7.20
CA THR A 32 -7.60 3.75 7.90
C THR A 32 -8.24 4.08 9.25
N PRO A 33 -9.57 4.25 9.30
CA PRO A 33 -10.25 4.78 10.50
C PRO A 33 -10.09 3.95 11.76
N ASN A 34 -9.87 2.65 11.61
CA ASN A 34 -9.66 1.76 12.75
C ASN A 34 -8.18 1.60 13.15
N LEU A 35 -7.29 2.41 12.57
CA LEU A 35 -5.88 2.49 12.94
C LEU A 35 -5.65 3.67 13.91
N LYS A 36 -5.93 3.49 15.19
CA LYS A 36 -5.86 4.55 16.20
C LYS A 36 -4.87 4.28 17.34
N CYS A 37 -4.51 3.02 17.54
CA CYS A 37 -3.72 2.57 18.67
C CYS A 37 -2.38 1.98 18.23
N TRP A 38 -1.39 2.04 19.10
CA TRP A 38 -0.07 1.49 18.82
C TRP A 38 -0.10 -0.01 18.48
N GLU A 39 -0.89 -0.80 19.20
CA GLU A 39 -1.03 -2.23 18.89
C GLU A 39 -1.61 -2.48 17.51
N CYS A 40 -2.52 -1.60 17.02
CA CYS A 40 -3.07 -1.68 15.69
C CYS A 40 -2.00 -1.36 14.63
N LYS A 41 -1.20 -0.33 14.89
CA LYS A 41 -0.02 -0.01 14.08
C LYS A 41 0.91 -1.21 13.96
N LYS A 42 1.24 -1.84 15.08
CA LYS A 42 2.13 -3.01 15.11
C LYS A 42 1.57 -4.17 14.29
N LEU A 43 0.29 -4.49 14.46
CA LEU A 43 -0.36 -5.55 13.71
C LEU A 43 -0.34 -5.29 12.20
N LEU A 44 -0.66 -4.06 11.78
CA LEU A 44 -0.64 -3.69 10.36
C LEU A 44 0.79 -3.67 9.82
N ASP A 45 1.74 -3.19 10.61
CA ASP A 45 3.16 -3.18 10.22
C ASP A 45 3.70 -4.59 9.97
N ASP A 46 3.47 -5.51 10.89
CA ASP A 46 3.86 -6.91 10.76
C ASP A 46 3.18 -7.56 9.54
N TYR A 47 1.92 -7.26 9.31
CA TYR A 47 1.17 -7.75 8.16
C TYR A 47 1.72 -7.20 6.83
N LEU A 48 1.99 -5.89 6.75
CA LEU A 48 2.56 -5.27 5.55
C LEU A 48 3.94 -5.80 5.22
N ASN A 49 4.78 -6.02 6.22
CA ASN A 49 6.09 -6.66 6.01
C ASN A 49 5.95 -8.05 5.37
N LYS A 50 5.00 -8.84 5.84
CA LYS A 50 4.73 -10.17 5.29
C LYS A 50 4.23 -10.12 3.84
N VAL A 51 3.20 -9.31 3.56
CA VAL A 51 2.62 -9.23 2.21
C VAL A 51 3.56 -8.55 1.22
N ASN A 52 4.42 -7.64 1.68
CA ASN A 52 5.43 -7.02 0.83
C ASN A 52 6.39 -8.03 0.23
N GLY A 53 6.82 -9.04 1.01
CA GLY A 53 7.66 -10.11 0.50
C GLY A 53 6.93 -11.09 -0.42
N VAL A 54 5.67 -11.40 -0.12
CA VAL A 54 4.92 -12.47 -0.79
C VAL A 54 4.11 -11.95 -1.98
N GLN A 55 3.42 -10.82 -1.82
CA GLN A 55 2.47 -10.31 -2.81
C GLN A 55 3.06 -9.22 -3.70
N PHE A 56 3.91 -8.35 -3.15
CA PHE A 56 4.41 -7.17 -3.85
C PHE A 56 5.86 -7.29 -4.31
N GLU A 57 6.50 -8.44 -4.14
CA GLU A 57 7.91 -8.65 -4.53
C GLU A 57 8.84 -7.52 -4.02
N LYS A 58 8.62 -7.09 -2.78
CA LYS A 58 9.27 -5.93 -2.15
C LYS A 58 9.00 -4.60 -2.88
N GLY A 59 7.83 -4.52 -3.51
CA GLY A 59 7.37 -3.30 -4.20
C GLY A 59 6.97 -2.16 -3.25
N LEU A 60 6.67 -2.45 -1.99
CA LEU A 60 6.49 -1.44 -0.95
C LEU A 60 7.86 -1.06 -0.39
N ILE A 61 8.23 0.21 -0.50
CA ILE A 61 9.56 0.69 -0.12
C ILE A 61 9.62 1.03 1.36
N GLN A 62 8.68 1.84 1.82
CA GLN A 62 8.54 2.27 3.20
C GLN A 62 7.13 2.76 3.47
N TRP A 63 6.75 2.84 4.74
CA TRP A 63 5.47 3.40 5.15
C TRP A 63 5.57 4.10 6.49
N LYS A 64 4.68 5.07 6.67
CA LYS A 64 4.59 5.90 7.87
C LYS A 64 3.14 5.94 8.36
N PHE A 65 2.98 5.76 9.65
CA PHE A 65 1.66 5.80 10.30
C PHE A 65 1.40 7.17 10.92
N ASN A 66 0.17 7.63 10.83
CA ASN A 66 -0.33 8.75 11.60
C ASN A 66 -1.56 8.28 12.40
N LEU A 67 -1.33 7.92 13.66
CA LEU A 67 -2.39 7.37 14.52
C LEU A 67 -3.44 8.41 14.92
N ILE A 68 -3.05 9.68 14.99
CA ILE A 68 -3.99 10.76 15.32
C ILE A 68 -5.05 10.92 14.23
N LYS A 69 -4.62 10.92 12.96
CA LYS A 69 -5.51 11.02 11.81
C LYS A 69 -6.11 9.67 11.39
N GLY A 70 -5.51 8.55 11.79
CA GLY A 70 -5.87 7.23 11.27
C GLY A 70 -5.52 7.10 9.80
N GLU A 71 -4.27 7.37 9.47
CA GLU A 71 -3.74 7.32 8.10
C GLU A 71 -2.46 6.52 8.04
N ILE A 72 -2.22 5.90 6.89
CA ILE A 72 -0.93 5.34 6.53
C ILE A 72 -0.48 5.94 5.19
N ARG A 73 0.77 6.34 5.13
CA ARG A 73 1.41 6.82 3.92
C ARG A 73 2.45 5.82 3.46
N ILE A 74 2.31 5.31 2.23
CA ILE A 74 3.14 4.23 1.69
C ILE A 74 3.84 4.70 0.43
N GLN A 75 5.15 4.46 0.37
CA GLN A 75 5.95 4.62 -0.84
C GLN A 75 6.08 3.26 -1.54
N TYR A 76 5.90 3.25 -2.85
CA TYR A 76 5.88 2.01 -3.61
C TYR A 76 6.46 2.18 -5.02
N TRP A 77 6.89 1.07 -5.59
CA TRP A 77 7.29 0.97 -6.99
C TRP A 77 6.07 0.68 -7.88
N PRO A 78 5.72 1.57 -8.86
CA PRO A 78 4.52 1.41 -9.67
C PRO A 78 4.50 0.16 -10.57
N ASP A 79 5.66 -0.41 -10.85
CA ASP A 79 5.80 -1.66 -11.61
C ASP A 79 5.45 -2.91 -10.80
N ARG A 80 5.36 -2.81 -9.47
CA ARG A 80 5.11 -3.95 -8.56
C ARG A 80 3.86 -3.78 -7.71
N ALA A 81 3.44 -2.56 -7.49
CA ALA A 81 2.29 -2.23 -6.66
C ALA A 81 1.49 -1.06 -7.26
N ASN A 82 0.24 -0.96 -6.88
CA ASN A 82 -0.60 0.18 -7.20
C ASN A 82 -1.51 0.50 -6.00
N PRO A 83 -2.10 1.71 -5.94
CA PRO A 83 -2.94 2.10 -4.80
C PRO A 83 -4.07 1.12 -4.47
N ASN A 84 -4.76 0.60 -5.47
CA ASN A 84 -5.86 -0.35 -5.24
C ASN A 84 -5.39 -1.68 -4.66
N ALA A 85 -4.28 -2.22 -5.17
CA ALA A 85 -3.70 -3.45 -4.64
C ALA A 85 -3.23 -3.26 -3.18
N ILE A 86 -2.64 -2.10 -2.87
CA ILE A 86 -2.21 -1.76 -1.50
C ILE A 86 -3.40 -1.64 -0.56
N LYS A 87 -4.47 -0.95 -0.97
CA LYS A 87 -5.71 -0.84 -0.18
C LYS A 87 -6.35 -2.21 0.06
N THR A 88 -6.41 -3.03 -0.97
CA THR A 88 -6.94 -4.40 -0.85
C THR A 88 -6.11 -5.24 0.12
N ALA A 89 -4.79 -5.12 0.08
CA ALA A 89 -3.92 -5.79 1.04
C ALA A 89 -4.20 -5.34 2.47
N ILE A 90 -4.32 -4.03 2.71
CA ILE A 90 -4.66 -3.48 4.04
C ILE A 90 -6.02 -4.02 4.50
N ALA A 91 -7.02 -4.06 3.62
CA ALA A 91 -8.34 -4.61 3.92
C ALA A 91 -8.28 -6.10 4.29
N ASN A 92 -7.45 -6.87 3.61
CA ASN A 92 -7.20 -8.28 3.91
C ASN A 92 -6.47 -8.50 5.25
N GLY A 93 -5.81 -7.47 5.75
CA GLY A 93 -5.21 -7.45 7.08
C GLY A 93 -6.19 -7.08 8.20
N GLY A 94 -7.43 -6.75 7.87
CA GLY A 94 -8.47 -6.40 8.84
C GLY A 94 -8.70 -4.90 9.04
N PHE A 95 -8.02 -4.05 8.27
CA PHE A 95 -8.11 -2.60 8.38
C PHE A 95 -8.84 -2.00 7.19
N ASP A 96 -9.74 -1.05 7.47
CA ASP A 96 -10.39 -0.30 6.38
C ASP A 96 -9.34 0.54 5.64
N ALA A 97 -9.46 0.60 4.33
CA ALA A 97 -8.53 1.32 3.47
C ALA A 97 -9.31 2.23 2.52
N ASP A 98 -9.45 3.50 2.87
CA ASP A 98 -10.33 4.47 2.20
C ASP A 98 -11.76 3.92 2.11
N GLN A 99 -12.29 3.73 0.89
CA GLN A 99 -13.62 3.17 0.67
C GLN A 99 -13.68 1.63 0.71
N ILE A 100 -12.54 0.96 0.77
CA ILE A 100 -12.48 -0.50 0.82
C ILE A 100 -12.60 -0.95 2.27
N LYS A 101 -13.67 -1.66 2.60
CA LYS A 101 -13.87 -2.21 3.93
C LYS A 101 -12.96 -3.42 4.17
N ALA A 102 -12.49 -3.56 5.39
CA ALA A 102 -11.76 -4.74 5.82
C ALA A 102 -12.55 -6.01 5.55
N THR A 103 -11.85 -7.08 5.18
CA THR A 103 -12.48 -8.40 5.07
C THR A 103 -13.00 -8.83 6.44
N GLU A 104 -14.19 -9.42 6.46
CA GLU A 104 -14.87 -9.73 7.71
C GLU A 104 -14.07 -10.69 8.60
N ASP A 105 -13.51 -11.72 8.01
CA ASP A 105 -12.73 -12.72 8.74
C ASP A 105 -11.48 -12.14 9.40
N ALA A 106 -10.73 -11.31 8.68
CA ALA A 106 -9.56 -10.63 9.23
C ALA A 106 -9.96 -9.59 10.29
N TYR A 107 -11.02 -8.84 10.03
CA TYR A 107 -11.53 -7.85 10.98
C TYR A 107 -11.96 -8.47 12.32
N LYS A 108 -12.64 -9.62 12.29
CA LYS A 108 -13.08 -10.33 13.50
C LYS A 108 -11.92 -10.72 14.41
N THR A 109 -10.74 -10.98 13.86
CA THR A 109 -9.56 -11.39 14.62
C THR A 109 -8.84 -10.24 15.31
N LEU A 110 -9.16 -8.99 14.96
CA LEU A 110 -8.51 -7.82 15.53
C LEU A 110 -8.87 -7.64 17.02
N PRO A 111 -7.93 -7.13 17.84
CA PRO A 111 -8.24 -6.71 19.21
C PRO A 111 -9.36 -5.66 19.24
N PRO A 112 -10.09 -5.54 20.37
CA PRO A 112 -11.16 -4.54 20.49
C PRO A 112 -10.71 -3.10 20.22
N SER A 113 -9.49 -2.74 20.57
CA SER A 113 -8.90 -1.42 20.30
C SER A 113 -8.74 -1.12 18.81
N CYS A 114 -8.69 -2.14 17.95
CA CYS A 114 -8.54 -2.03 16.51
C CYS A 114 -9.87 -2.18 15.74
N LYS A 115 -10.97 -2.37 16.46
CA LYS A 115 -12.31 -2.34 15.87
C LYS A 115 -12.72 -0.90 15.54
N ARG A 116 -13.67 -0.74 14.62
CA ARG A 116 -14.23 0.56 14.29
C ARG A 116 -14.92 1.18 15.52
N ALA A 117 -14.91 2.52 15.60
CA ALA A 117 -15.61 3.23 16.68
C ALA A 117 -17.09 2.87 16.73
N GLU A 118 -17.75 2.73 15.58
CA GLU A 118 -19.15 2.31 15.43
C GLU A 118 -19.43 0.90 15.97
N ASP A 119 -18.42 0.04 15.98
CA ASP A 119 -18.48 -1.31 16.56
C ASP A 119 -17.99 -1.35 18.02
N GLY A 120 -17.86 -0.19 18.64
CA GLY A 120 -17.42 -0.06 20.04
C GLY A 120 -15.92 -0.12 20.23
N GLY A 121 -15.14 -0.06 19.16
CA GLY A 121 -13.67 -0.12 19.18
C GLY A 121 -13.00 1.24 19.32
N GLY A 122 -11.68 1.20 19.28
CA GLY A 122 -10.83 2.38 19.34
C GLY A 122 -10.62 2.93 20.75
N PRO A 123 -9.97 4.12 20.84
CA PRO A 123 -9.72 4.75 22.13
C PRO A 123 -11.04 5.17 22.81
N LYS A 124 -11.18 4.76 24.06
CA LYS A 124 -12.34 5.11 24.89
C LYS A 124 -11.99 6.27 25.82
N LYS A 125 -12.95 7.14 26.07
CA LYS A 125 -12.81 8.24 27.04
C LYS A 125 -12.37 7.69 28.40
N GLY A 126 -11.20 8.13 28.90
CA GLY A 126 -10.62 7.64 30.16
C GLY A 126 -9.81 6.35 30.07
N LYS A 127 -9.74 5.72 28.90
CA LYS A 127 -8.84 4.60 28.62
C LYS A 127 -8.07 4.88 27.32
N PRO A 128 -6.95 5.63 27.39
CA PRO A 128 -6.18 5.91 26.19
C PRO A 128 -5.66 4.61 25.58
N CYS A 129 -5.67 4.55 24.25
CA CYS A 129 -4.91 3.54 23.54
C CYS A 129 -3.47 3.52 24.04
N HIS A 130 -2.87 2.35 24.09
CA HIS A 130 -1.43 2.25 24.26
C HIS A 130 -0.75 3.05 23.13
N MET A 131 -0.21 4.18 23.48
CA MET A 131 0.74 4.89 22.67
C MET A 131 2.07 4.12 22.70
N GLU A 132 2.92 4.41 21.73
CA GLU A 132 4.25 3.81 21.63
C GLU A 132 4.92 3.79 23.03
N PRO A 133 5.46 2.64 23.46
CA PRO A 133 6.16 2.60 24.73
C PRO A 133 7.30 3.57 24.69
N HIS A 134 7.30 4.52 25.61
CA HIS A 134 8.42 5.42 25.81
C HIS A 134 9.59 4.60 26.33
N ASN A 135 10.61 4.45 25.49
CA ASN A 135 11.92 3.95 25.93
C ASN A 135 12.66 5.05 26.69
#